data_9ebb6a5a25444755c1048409d9d629a4
#
_entry.id   9ebb6a5a25444755c1048409d9d629a4
#
_cell.length_a   1.000
_cell.length_b   1.000
_cell.length_c   1.000
_cell.angle_alpha   90.00
_cell.angle_beta   90.00
_cell.angle_gamma   90.00
#
_symmetry.space_group_name_H-M   'P 1'
#
loop_
_entity.id
_entity.type
_entity.pdbx_description
1 polymer ?
#
loop_
_entity_poly.entity_id
_entity_poly.type
_entity_poly.pdbx_seq_one_letter_code
_entity_poly.pdbx_strand_id
1 'polypeptide(L)'
;ALGVLVALACEKGLRRPPGLRLLIRSSVPEGKGVSSSAALEVATMQAVAAVFGLWLEPRDLALLAQTVENRIVGAACGVMDQMTASCGEASRLLALLCQPAELRGTVALPPDLEIWGVDSGVQHAVSGSDYTSVRVGAFMGARILADRAGLQATPGARPGTVEIEDPRWGGYLANVTPSELEGGTLGLLPASMGGAEFLATLEGITDPVTRVDPAREYAVRAC
;
A
#
# COMPACT_ATOMS: atom_id res chain seq x y z
N ALA A 1 8.94 -3.33 15.02
CA ALA A 1 9.79 -4.52 15.24
C ALA A 1 8.98 -5.77 15.62
N LEU A 2 8.11 -5.75 16.67
CA LEU A 2 7.31 -6.94 17.04
C LEU A 2 6.39 -7.42 15.91
N GLY A 3 5.80 -6.53 15.15
CA GLY A 3 4.96 -6.87 14.01
C GLY A 3 5.67 -7.72 12.96
N VAL A 4 6.97 -7.53 12.78
CA VAL A 4 7.78 -8.35 11.86
C VAL A 4 7.80 -9.81 12.28
N LEU A 5 7.95 -10.10 13.58
CA LEU A 5 7.91 -11.48 14.08
C LEU A 5 6.53 -12.13 13.85
N VAL A 6 5.47 -11.35 14.05
CA VAL A 6 4.09 -11.81 13.79
C VAL A 6 3.90 -12.12 12.31
N ALA A 7 4.30 -11.21 11.42
CA ALA A 7 4.18 -11.42 9.97
C ALA A 7 4.98 -12.65 9.50
N LEU A 8 6.22 -12.81 9.96
CA LEU A 8 7.03 -13.99 9.62
C LEU A 8 6.46 -15.29 10.21
N ALA A 9 5.86 -15.25 11.40
CA ALA A 9 5.20 -16.40 11.97
C ALA A 9 3.97 -16.83 11.17
N CYS A 10 3.14 -15.87 10.77
CA CYS A 10 1.91 -16.14 10.03
C CYS A 10 2.17 -16.55 8.58
N GLU A 11 3.08 -15.85 7.88
CA GLU A 11 3.25 -15.98 6.44
C GLU A 11 4.38 -16.94 6.03
N LYS A 12 5.38 -17.13 6.91
CA LYS A 12 6.55 -17.97 6.63
C LYS A 12 6.72 -19.13 7.64
N GLY A 13 5.76 -19.31 8.53
CA GLY A 13 5.77 -20.42 9.47
C GLY A 13 6.86 -20.36 10.52
N LEU A 14 7.38 -19.17 10.84
CA LEU A 14 8.37 -18.98 11.90
C LEU A 14 7.80 -19.46 13.24
N ARG A 15 8.28 -20.59 13.73
CA ARG A 15 7.79 -21.18 14.98
C ARG A 15 8.58 -20.66 16.16
N ARG A 16 7.86 -20.10 17.16
CA ARG A 16 8.34 -19.69 18.48
C ARG A 16 9.79 -19.20 18.48
N PRO A 17 10.05 -17.97 18.00
CA PRO A 17 11.40 -17.42 18.06
C PRO A 17 11.86 -17.42 19.52
N PRO A 18 13.12 -17.82 19.80
CA PRO A 18 13.72 -17.61 21.10
C PRO A 18 13.75 -16.11 21.41
N GLY A 19 13.91 -15.74 22.68
CA GLY A 19 14.03 -14.33 23.06
C GLY A 19 15.08 -13.60 22.22
N LEU A 20 14.70 -12.49 21.60
CA LEU A 20 15.57 -11.66 20.75
C LEU A 20 15.90 -10.35 21.45
N ARG A 21 17.13 -9.89 21.28
CA ARG A 21 17.53 -8.52 21.60
C ARG A 21 17.81 -7.79 20.32
N LEU A 22 17.04 -6.72 20.06
CA LEU A 22 17.21 -5.88 18.88
C LEU A 22 17.84 -4.56 19.31
N LEU A 23 18.95 -4.20 18.70
CA LEU A 23 19.52 -2.86 18.78
C LEU A 23 19.19 -2.13 17.48
N ILE A 24 18.44 -1.04 17.60
CA ILE A 24 18.03 -0.21 16.47
C ILE A 24 18.89 1.05 16.48
N ARG A 25 19.53 1.33 15.33
CA ARG A 25 20.20 2.60 15.04
C ARG A 25 19.73 3.09 13.68
N SER A 26 19.28 4.32 13.59
CA SER A 26 18.79 4.91 12.34
C SER A 26 19.32 6.35 12.21
N SER A 27 19.72 6.71 11.01
CA SER A 27 19.95 8.10 10.59
C SER A 27 18.81 8.65 9.74
N VAL A 28 17.79 7.84 9.45
CA VAL A 28 16.59 8.30 8.74
C VAL A 28 15.72 9.11 9.69
N PRO A 29 15.45 10.40 9.39
CA PRO A 29 14.69 11.26 10.28
C PRO A 29 13.24 10.78 10.46
N GLU A 30 12.78 10.72 11.71
CA GLU A 30 11.41 10.29 12.01
C GLU A 30 10.40 11.42 11.78
N GLY A 31 9.22 11.08 11.24
CA GLY A 31 8.11 12.02 11.06
C GLY A 31 8.35 13.11 10.00
N LYS A 32 9.35 12.95 9.13
CA LYS A 32 9.73 13.93 8.09
C LYS A 32 9.29 13.51 6.68
N GLY A 33 8.46 12.47 6.54
CA GLY A 33 7.98 12.01 5.23
C GLY A 33 9.04 11.33 4.36
N VAL A 34 10.11 10.82 4.97
CA VAL A 34 11.21 10.12 4.28
C VAL A 34 11.24 8.62 4.62
N SER A 35 10.08 8.06 4.88
CA SER A 35 9.85 6.60 5.00
C SER A 35 10.65 5.91 6.11
N SER A 36 10.80 6.57 7.28
CA SER A 36 11.52 6.00 8.43
C SER A 36 10.87 4.71 8.95
N SER A 37 9.54 4.57 8.88
CA SER A 37 8.81 3.35 9.25
C SER A 37 9.18 2.17 8.34
N ALA A 38 9.11 2.36 7.03
CA ALA A 38 9.47 1.33 6.05
C ALA A 38 10.94 0.91 6.17
N ALA A 39 11.86 1.87 6.37
CA ALA A 39 13.27 1.58 6.59
C ALA A 39 13.48 0.70 7.83
N LEU A 40 12.79 1.00 8.95
CA LEU A 40 12.84 0.20 10.17
C LEU A 40 12.24 -1.19 9.98
N GLU A 41 11.11 -1.29 9.30
CA GLU A 41 10.42 -2.57 9.06
C GLU A 41 11.25 -3.49 8.18
N VAL A 42 11.75 -2.98 7.05
CA VAL A 42 12.57 -3.73 6.09
C VAL A 42 13.88 -4.19 6.77
N ALA A 43 14.59 -3.30 7.46
CA ALA A 43 15.84 -3.66 8.15
C ALA A 43 15.61 -4.71 9.26
N THR A 44 14.53 -4.57 10.03
CA THR A 44 14.14 -5.55 11.06
C THR A 44 13.78 -6.89 10.43
N MET A 45 13.04 -6.88 9.32
CA MET A 45 12.64 -8.09 8.60
C MET A 45 13.86 -8.84 8.06
N GLN A 46 14.79 -8.13 7.43
CA GLN A 46 16.05 -8.70 6.94
C GLN A 46 16.88 -9.33 8.07
N ALA A 47 17.05 -8.59 9.17
CA ALA A 47 17.84 -9.06 10.32
C ALA A 47 17.23 -10.31 10.96
N VAL A 48 15.91 -10.31 11.17
CA VAL A 48 15.19 -11.45 11.74
C VAL A 48 15.23 -12.65 10.78
N ALA A 49 14.94 -12.44 9.50
CA ALA A 49 15.02 -13.49 8.49
C ALA A 49 16.42 -14.15 8.46
N ALA A 50 17.48 -13.35 8.47
CA ALA A 50 18.85 -13.84 8.49
C ALA A 50 19.15 -14.69 9.74
N VAL A 51 18.73 -14.25 10.94
CA VAL A 51 18.93 -15.00 12.19
C VAL A 51 18.25 -16.37 12.17
N PHE A 52 17.10 -16.47 11.53
CA PHE A 52 16.32 -17.71 11.44
C PHE A 52 16.56 -18.50 10.15
N GLY A 53 17.55 -18.10 9.34
CA GLY A 53 17.88 -18.79 8.08
C GLY A 53 16.74 -18.75 7.04
N LEU A 54 15.89 -17.74 7.10
CA LEU A 54 14.83 -17.52 6.13
C LEU A 54 15.36 -16.71 4.96
N TRP A 55 15.20 -17.23 3.75
CA TRP A 55 15.48 -16.49 2.53
C TRP A 55 14.20 -15.80 2.06
N LEU A 56 14.29 -14.49 1.86
CA LEU A 56 13.21 -13.67 1.34
C LEU A 56 13.73 -12.88 0.13
N GLU A 57 13.06 -13.02 -0.99
CA GLU A 57 13.31 -12.13 -2.13
C GLU A 57 12.99 -10.68 -1.74
N PRO A 58 13.75 -9.69 -2.23
CA PRO A 58 13.57 -8.29 -1.84
C PRO A 58 12.13 -7.78 -1.99
N ARG A 59 11.45 -8.16 -3.08
CA ARG A 59 10.05 -7.82 -3.31
C ARG A 59 9.12 -8.43 -2.25
N ASP A 60 9.29 -9.71 -1.96
CA ASP A 60 8.45 -10.41 -0.99
C ASP A 60 8.67 -9.85 0.42
N LEU A 61 9.90 -9.50 0.74
CA LEU A 61 10.25 -8.83 1.99
C LEU A 61 9.53 -7.49 2.11
N ALA A 62 9.51 -6.68 1.05
CA ALA A 62 8.80 -5.41 1.01
C ALA A 62 7.29 -5.59 1.22
N LEU A 63 6.67 -6.58 0.58
CA LEU A 63 5.24 -6.88 0.75
C LEU A 63 4.91 -7.36 2.17
N LEU A 64 5.78 -8.17 2.77
CA LEU A 64 5.63 -8.57 4.18
C LEU A 64 5.77 -7.37 5.13
N ALA A 65 6.73 -6.46 4.88
CA ALA A 65 6.89 -5.24 5.65
C ALA A 65 5.65 -4.33 5.52
N GLN A 66 5.12 -4.14 4.31
CA GLN A 66 3.85 -3.44 4.12
C GLN A 66 2.68 -4.09 4.89
N THR A 67 2.65 -5.41 4.96
CA THR A 67 1.63 -6.13 5.75
C THR A 67 1.72 -5.78 7.24
N VAL A 68 2.92 -5.62 7.77
CA VAL A 68 3.14 -5.16 9.16
C VAL A 68 2.55 -3.77 9.36
N GLU A 69 2.86 -2.83 8.47
CA GLU A 69 2.39 -1.46 8.57
C GLU A 69 0.86 -1.38 8.44
N ASN A 70 0.30 -2.06 7.46
CA ASN A 70 -1.14 -2.04 7.20
C ASN A 70 -1.98 -2.77 8.27
N ARG A 71 -1.54 -3.95 8.74
CA ARG A 71 -2.38 -4.83 9.58
C ARG A 71 -2.04 -4.80 11.06
N ILE A 72 -0.83 -4.37 11.42
CA ILE A 72 -0.38 -4.39 12.81
C ILE A 72 -0.21 -2.97 13.34
N VAL A 73 0.39 -2.08 12.56
CA VAL A 73 0.49 -0.65 12.91
C VAL A 73 -0.82 0.08 12.63
N GLY A 74 -1.58 -0.35 11.63
CA GLY A 74 -2.86 0.25 11.25
C GLY A 74 -2.74 1.46 10.31
N ALA A 75 -1.57 1.65 9.70
CA ALA A 75 -1.36 2.68 8.68
C ALA A 75 -1.66 2.10 7.29
N ALA A 76 -2.68 2.62 6.63
CA ALA A 76 -3.14 2.13 5.33
C ALA A 76 -2.25 2.61 4.17
N CYS A 77 -0.95 2.32 4.22
CA CYS A 77 0.05 2.77 3.24
C CYS A 77 0.06 1.96 1.93
N GLY A 78 0.61 2.55 0.87
CA GLY A 78 1.04 1.84 -0.34
C GLY A 78 2.32 1.04 -0.11
N VAL A 79 2.89 0.45 -1.19
CA VAL A 79 4.08 -0.42 -1.09
C VAL A 79 5.37 0.31 -1.47
N MET A 80 5.27 1.53 -1.98
CA MET A 80 6.39 2.27 -2.57
C MET A 80 7.59 2.37 -1.63
N ASP A 81 7.35 2.73 -0.39
CA ASP A 81 8.38 2.97 0.61
C ASP A 81 9.13 1.68 0.97
N GLN A 82 8.41 0.59 1.20
CA GLN A 82 9.01 -0.70 1.51
C GLN A 82 9.76 -1.28 0.30
N MET A 83 9.21 -1.09 -0.92
CA MET A 83 9.91 -1.50 -2.15
C MET A 83 11.19 -0.72 -2.35
N THR A 84 11.17 0.59 -2.11
CA THR A 84 12.37 1.42 -2.20
C THR A 84 13.40 1.04 -1.16
N ALA A 85 12.98 0.80 0.08
CA ALA A 85 13.89 0.38 1.16
C ALA A 85 14.51 -1.01 0.94
N SER A 86 13.80 -1.92 0.27
CA SER A 86 14.24 -3.30 0.04
C SER A 86 14.98 -3.50 -1.29
N CYS A 87 14.57 -2.80 -2.34
CA CYS A 87 15.04 -3.02 -3.72
C CYS A 87 15.84 -1.85 -4.29
N GLY A 88 15.95 -0.74 -3.55
CA GLY A 88 16.67 0.45 -4.00
C GLY A 88 18.17 0.25 -4.06
N GLU A 89 18.81 0.94 -4.99
CA GLU A 89 20.26 0.97 -5.20
C GLU A 89 20.78 2.39 -5.06
N ALA A 90 22.00 2.53 -4.58
CA ALA A 90 22.66 3.84 -4.49
C ALA A 90 22.77 4.50 -5.87
N SER A 91 22.50 5.81 -5.93
CA SER A 91 22.55 6.62 -7.14
C SER A 91 21.66 6.15 -8.29
N ARG A 92 20.56 5.45 -7.97
CA ARG A 92 19.59 4.97 -8.96
C ARG A 92 18.16 5.30 -8.52
N LEU A 93 17.32 5.62 -9.48
CA LEU A 93 15.87 5.68 -9.29
C LEU A 93 15.27 4.30 -9.54
N LEU A 94 14.39 3.87 -8.66
CA LEU A 94 13.64 2.64 -8.81
C LEU A 94 12.38 2.91 -9.64
N ALA A 95 12.25 2.26 -10.82
CA ALA A 95 11.03 2.28 -11.59
C ALA A 95 10.09 1.19 -11.08
N LEU A 96 8.98 1.59 -10.49
CA LEU A 96 8.04 0.72 -9.80
C LEU A 96 6.61 0.96 -10.26
N LEU A 97 5.94 -0.10 -10.72
CA LEU A 97 4.49 -0.13 -10.78
C LEU A 97 3.96 -0.56 -9.41
N CYS A 98 3.45 0.39 -8.64
CA CYS A 98 3.06 0.15 -7.23
C CYS A 98 1.96 -0.92 -7.06
N GLN A 99 1.13 -1.10 -8.05
CA GLN A 99 0.04 -2.07 -8.08
C GLN A 99 0.14 -2.92 -9.34
N PRO A 100 0.64 -4.16 -9.25
CA PRO A 100 0.80 -5.05 -8.08
C PRO A 100 2.21 -5.13 -7.45
N ALA A 101 2.95 -4.05 -7.31
CA ALA A 101 4.33 -4.02 -6.82
C ALA A 101 5.33 -4.68 -7.78
N GLU A 102 5.30 -4.24 -9.04
CA GLU A 102 6.15 -4.79 -10.09
C GLU A 102 7.36 -3.88 -10.33
N LEU A 103 8.56 -4.46 -10.24
CA LEU A 103 9.79 -3.75 -10.58
C LEU A 103 9.93 -3.64 -12.10
N ARG A 104 10.04 -2.42 -12.59
CA ARG A 104 10.24 -2.09 -14.01
C ARG A 104 11.72 -1.83 -14.34
N GLY A 105 12.59 -1.88 -13.36
CA GLY A 105 14.01 -1.66 -13.47
C GLY A 105 14.52 -0.47 -12.66
N THR A 106 15.74 -0.04 -12.94
CA THR A 106 16.36 1.11 -12.31
C THR A 106 16.94 2.08 -13.35
N VAL A 107 16.92 3.38 -13.03
CA VAL A 107 17.48 4.43 -13.88
C VAL A 107 18.64 5.07 -13.13
N ALA A 108 19.83 5.04 -13.72
CA ALA A 108 21.01 5.68 -13.12
C ALA A 108 20.82 7.19 -13.07
N LEU A 109 21.12 7.79 -11.93
CA LEU A 109 21.20 9.25 -11.81
C LEU A 109 22.49 9.75 -12.48
N PRO A 110 22.41 10.83 -13.27
CA PRO A 110 23.61 11.47 -13.78
C PRO A 110 24.55 11.89 -12.62
N PRO A 111 25.88 11.77 -12.76
CA PRO A 111 26.80 12.02 -11.68
C PRO A 111 26.88 13.50 -11.22
N ASP A 112 26.36 14.39 -12.04
CA ASP A 112 26.25 15.82 -11.81
C ASP A 112 24.89 16.26 -11.25
N LEU A 113 23.96 15.29 -10.99
CA LEU A 113 22.65 15.55 -10.41
C LEU A 113 22.67 15.19 -8.91
N GLU A 114 22.29 16.17 -8.08
CA GLU A 114 22.03 15.96 -6.66
C GLU A 114 20.54 16.14 -6.36
N ILE A 115 20.02 15.29 -5.49
CA ILE A 115 18.62 15.37 -5.00
C ILE A 115 18.65 15.84 -3.55
N TRP A 116 17.99 16.95 -3.28
CA TRP A 116 17.92 17.56 -1.95
C TRP A 116 16.50 17.46 -1.40
N GLY A 117 16.37 17.06 -0.14
CA GLY A 117 15.14 17.16 0.63
C GLY A 117 15.22 18.35 1.59
N VAL A 118 14.18 19.19 1.58
CA VAL A 118 14.07 20.31 2.53
C VAL A 118 12.97 19.99 3.52
N ASP A 119 13.32 19.98 4.82
CA ASP A 119 12.34 19.79 5.90
C ASP A 119 11.39 21.02 5.97
N SER A 120 10.11 20.78 5.73
CA SER A 120 9.08 21.83 5.82
C SER A 120 8.75 22.24 7.26
N GLY A 121 9.25 21.53 8.26
CA GLY A 121 8.86 21.68 9.67
C GLY A 121 7.48 21.13 10.02
N VAL A 122 6.73 20.62 9.04
CA VAL A 122 5.41 20.00 9.26
C VAL A 122 5.60 18.50 9.51
N GLN A 123 5.06 18.02 10.62
CA GLN A 123 5.12 16.59 10.93
C GLN A 123 4.21 15.80 10.01
N HIS A 124 4.76 14.82 9.31
CA HIS A 124 3.99 13.89 8.48
C HIS A 124 3.40 12.77 9.34
N ALA A 125 2.09 12.53 9.21
CA ALA A 125 1.40 11.43 9.86
C ALA A 125 0.54 10.67 8.85
N VAL A 126 0.92 9.42 8.54
CA VAL A 126 0.20 8.54 7.59
C VAL A 126 -1.07 7.95 8.21
N SER A 127 -1.22 8.02 9.53
CA SER A 127 -2.38 7.50 10.28
C SER A 127 -3.58 8.45 10.32
N GLY A 128 -3.57 9.55 9.54
CA GLY A 128 -4.66 10.53 9.50
C GLY A 128 -5.91 10.01 8.78
N SER A 129 -7.07 10.47 9.24
CA SER A 129 -8.38 10.15 8.64
C SER A 129 -8.44 10.51 7.15
N ASP A 130 -7.69 11.51 6.72
CA ASP A 130 -7.72 12.02 5.35
C ASP A 130 -7.03 11.08 4.37
N TYR A 131 -5.86 10.53 4.72
CA TYR A 131 -5.17 9.54 3.90
C TYR A 131 -6.01 8.27 3.69
N THR A 132 -6.59 7.75 4.79
CA THR A 132 -7.49 6.60 4.74
C THR A 132 -8.72 6.88 3.87
N SER A 133 -9.27 8.09 3.94
CA SER A 133 -10.42 8.51 3.14
C SER A 133 -10.14 8.50 1.64
N VAL A 134 -8.96 9.00 1.22
CA VAL A 134 -8.52 8.96 -0.19
C VAL A 134 -8.39 7.51 -0.68
N ARG A 135 -7.76 6.65 0.12
CA ARG A 135 -7.62 5.23 -0.21
C ARG A 135 -8.98 4.54 -0.37
N VAL A 136 -9.90 4.74 0.58
CA VAL A 136 -11.27 4.19 0.49
C VAL A 136 -11.96 4.69 -0.77
N GLY A 137 -11.87 5.99 -1.07
CA GLY A 137 -12.46 6.59 -2.27
C GLY A 137 -11.94 5.96 -3.57
N ALA A 138 -10.63 5.70 -3.66
CA ALA A 138 -10.04 5.03 -4.81
C ALA A 138 -10.58 3.59 -5.00
N PHE A 139 -10.71 2.82 -3.92
CA PHE A 139 -11.29 1.47 -3.99
C PHE A 139 -12.81 1.49 -4.25
N MET A 140 -13.54 2.50 -3.77
CA MET A 140 -14.93 2.72 -4.16
C MET A 140 -15.04 2.99 -5.66
N GLY A 141 -14.19 3.86 -6.20
CA GLY A 141 -14.12 4.14 -7.64
C GLY A 141 -13.83 2.89 -8.48
N ALA A 142 -12.83 2.10 -8.09
CA ALA A 142 -12.53 0.82 -8.74
C ALA A 142 -13.72 -0.14 -8.71
N ARG A 143 -14.43 -0.23 -7.56
CA ARG A 143 -15.63 -1.08 -7.41
C ARG A 143 -16.79 -0.63 -8.31
N ILE A 144 -17.01 0.70 -8.42
CA ILE A 144 -18.04 1.26 -9.32
C ILE A 144 -17.70 0.92 -10.78
N LEU A 145 -16.43 1.05 -11.19
CA LEU A 145 -16.04 0.71 -12.56
C LEU A 145 -16.18 -0.79 -12.84
N ALA A 146 -15.80 -1.64 -11.91
CA ALA A 146 -15.98 -3.08 -12.03
C ALA A 146 -17.45 -3.47 -12.22
N ASP A 147 -18.34 -2.88 -11.43
CA ASP A 147 -19.79 -3.07 -11.56
C ASP A 147 -20.32 -2.62 -12.93
N ARG A 148 -19.94 -1.42 -13.37
CA ARG A 148 -20.31 -0.88 -14.68
C ARG A 148 -19.75 -1.71 -15.85
N ALA A 149 -18.62 -2.38 -15.65
CA ALA A 149 -18.05 -3.32 -16.61
C ALA A 149 -18.71 -4.71 -16.57
N GLY A 150 -19.68 -4.93 -15.67
CA GLY A 150 -20.40 -6.21 -15.53
C GLY A 150 -19.60 -7.29 -14.78
N LEU A 151 -18.51 -6.91 -14.07
CA LEU A 151 -17.74 -7.85 -13.29
C LEU A 151 -18.49 -8.26 -12.03
N GLN A 152 -18.55 -9.56 -11.78
CA GLN A 152 -19.26 -10.11 -10.62
C GLN A 152 -18.43 -9.95 -9.35
N ALA A 153 -19.08 -9.49 -8.29
CA ALA A 153 -18.50 -9.43 -6.95
C ALA A 153 -19.04 -10.58 -6.11
N THR A 154 -18.16 -11.18 -5.32
CA THR A 154 -18.52 -12.16 -4.29
C THR A 154 -18.15 -11.63 -2.90
N PRO A 155 -18.86 -12.05 -1.84
CA PRO A 155 -18.50 -11.64 -0.48
C PRO A 155 -17.05 -11.98 -0.15
N GLY A 156 -16.31 -11.00 0.35
CA GLY A 156 -14.94 -11.19 0.81
C GLY A 156 -14.85 -11.83 2.19
N ALA A 157 -13.64 -12.15 2.63
CA ALA A 157 -13.38 -12.81 3.91
C ALA A 157 -13.78 -11.97 5.15
N ARG A 158 -14.04 -10.68 4.98
CA ARG A 158 -14.40 -9.77 6.08
C ARG A 158 -15.66 -8.99 5.73
N PRO A 159 -16.52 -8.65 6.71
CA PRO A 159 -17.67 -7.78 6.48
C PRO A 159 -17.28 -6.47 5.79
N GLY A 160 -18.05 -6.03 4.80
CA GLY A 160 -17.78 -4.82 4.03
C GLY A 160 -16.63 -4.93 3.02
N THR A 161 -16.16 -6.16 2.75
CA THR A 161 -15.25 -6.44 1.64
C THR A 161 -15.90 -7.36 0.62
N VAL A 162 -15.48 -7.18 -0.64
CA VAL A 162 -15.84 -8.05 -1.75
C VAL A 162 -14.59 -8.51 -2.50
N GLU A 163 -14.70 -9.64 -3.18
CA GLU A 163 -13.69 -10.16 -4.10
C GLU A 163 -14.21 -10.06 -5.52
N ILE A 164 -13.38 -9.61 -6.45
CA ILE A 164 -13.71 -9.44 -7.86
C ILE A 164 -12.52 -9.94 -8.67
N GLU A 165 -12.78 -10.80 -9.63
CA GLU A 165 -11.81 -11.11 -10.66
C GLU A 165 -11.85 -10.00 -11.72
N ASP A 166 -10.87 -9.11 -11.69
CA ASP A 166 -10.76 -7.97 -12.59
C ASP A 166 -9.51 -8.10 -13.49
N PRO A 167 -9.66 -8.70 -14.68
CA PRO A 167 -8.55 -8.86 -15.62
C PRO A 167 -8.14 -7.57 -16.33
N ARG A 168 -8.97 -6.51 -16.23
CA ARG A 168 -8.74 -5.25 -16.95
C ARG A 168 -7.89 -4.26 -16.15
N TRP A 169 -8.24 -4.04 -14.89
CA TRP A 169 -7.58 -3.03 -14.04
C TRP A 169 -6.95 -3.64 -12.77
N GLY A 170 -7.12 -4.95 -12.57
CA GLY A 170 -6.58 -5.66 -11.40
C GLY A 170 -7.14 -5.16 -10.06
N GLY A 171 -8.34 -4.56 -10.07
CA GLY A 171 -9.00 -4.03 -8.87
C GLY A 171 -8.53 -2.65 -8.42
N TYR A 172 -7.78 -1.92 -9.28
CA TYR A 172 -7.21 -0.62 -8.91
C TYR A 172 -7.58 0.48 -9.87
N LEU A 173 -8.14 1.58 -9.36
CA LEU A 173 -8.50 2.76 -10.13
C LEU A 173 -7.27 3.37 -10.84
N ALA A 174 -6.11 3.34 -10.21
CA ALA A 174 -4.86 3.87 -10.77
C ALA A 174 -4.37 3.11 -12.02
N ASN A 175 -4.90 1.94 -12.30
CA ASN A 175 -4.58 1.16 -13.51
C ASN A 175 -5.48 1.52 -14.72
N VAL A 176 -6.48 2.39 -14.53
CA VAL A 176 -7.26 2.96 -15.63
C VAL A 176 -6.36 3.93 -16.41
N THR A 177 -6.21 3.69 -17.70
CA THR A 177 -5.33 4.54 -18.52
C THR A 177 -5.94 5.92 -18.80
N PRO A 178 -5.14 6.96 -19.07
CA PRO A 178 -5.65 8.27 -19.46
C PRO A 178 -6.60 8.21 -20.66
N SER A 179 -6.29 7.40 -21.66
CA SER A 179 -7.15 7.24 -22.85
C SER A 179 -8.50 6.61 -22.52
N GLU A 180 -8.56 5.69 -21.55
CA GLU A 180 -9.83 5.14 -21.09
C GLU A 180 -10.65 6.17 -20.32
N LEU A 181 -9.99 6.99 -19.51
CA LEU A 181 -10.66 8.10 -18.80
C LEU A 181 -11.27 9.10 -19.77
N GLU A 182 -10.51 9.54 -20.77
CA GLU A 182 -10.95 10.45 -21.83
C GLU A 182 -12.05 9.82 -22.71
N GLY A 183 -11.96 8.50 -22.94
CA GLY A 183 -12.94 7.73 -23.72
C GLY A 183 -14.31 7.52 -23.07
N GLY A 184 -14.58 8.18 -21.93
CA GLY A 184 -15.88 8.19 -21.27
C GLY A 184 -15.94 7.45 -19.93
N THR A 185 -14.92 6.71 -19.54
CA THR A 185 -14.86 6.01 -18.25
C THR A 185 -14.99 6.98 -17.06
N LEU A 186 -14.43 8.20 -17.19
CA LEU A 186 -14.56 9.24 -16.16
C LEU A 186 -16.03 9.66 -15.93
N GLY A 187 -16.86 9.65 -16.99
CA GLY A 187 -18.30 9.95 -16.90
C GLY A 187 -19.09 8.90 -16.11
N LEU A 188 -18.54 7.70 -15.93
CA LEU A 188 -19.14 6.64 -15.14
C LEU A 188 -18.93 6.80 -13.63
N LEU A 189 -17.96 7.62 -13.21
CA LEU A 189 -17.64 7.86 -11.81
C LEU A 189 -18.25 9.19 -11.35
N PRO A 190 -18.99 9.24 -10.24
CA PRO A 190 -19.34 10.50 -9.60
C PRO A 190 -18.06 11.16 -9.05
N ALA A 191 -18.07 12.46 -8.80
CA ALA A 191 -16.95 13.14 -8.16
C ALA A 191 -16.77 12.69 -6.71
N SER A 192 -17.90 12.56 -6.00
CA SER A 192 -17.97 12.02 -4.65
C SER A 192 -19.19 11.12 -4.49
N MET A 193 -19.18 10.30 -3.42
CA MET A 193 -20.29 9.41 -3.08
C MET A 193 -20.32 9.18 -1.57
N GLY A 194 -21.52 9.18 -0.99
CA GLY A 194 -21.73 8.85 0.41
C GLY A 194 -21.47 7.37 0.70
N GLY A 195 -20.85 7.07 1.85
CA GLY A 195 -20.54 5.69 2.24
C GLY A 195 -21.81 4.84 2.40
N ALA A 196 -22.87 5.40 2.98
CA ALA A 196 -24.16 4.68 3.12
C ALA A 196 -24.76 4.32 1.76
N GLU A 197 -24.78 5.26 0.82
CA GLU A 197 -25.26 5.06 -0.54
C GLU A 197 -24.48 3.96 -1.28
N PHE A 198 -23.14 4.03 -1.17
CA PHE A 198 -22.26 3.03 -1.77
C PHE A 198 -22.53 1.63 -1.22
N LEU A 199 -22.59 1.47 0.11
CA LEU A 199 -22.80 0.17 0.74
C LEU A 199 -24.18 -0.42 0.44
N ALA A 200 -25.20 0.43 0.30
CA ALA A 200 -26.55 -0.02 -0.10
C ALA A 200 -26.60 -0.58 -1.53
N THR A 201 -25.68 -0.13 -2.40
CA THR A 201 -25.69 -0.50 -3.82
C THR A 201 -24.64 -1.58 -4.14
N LEU A 202 -23.45 -1.49 -3.55
CA LEU A 202 -22.27 -2.26 -3.97
C LEU A 202 -21.66 -3.13 -2.85
N GLU A 203 -22.25 -3.13 -1.65
CA GLU A 203 -21.98 -4.00 -0.52
C GLU A 203 -20.58 -3.89 0.12
N GLY A 204 -19.56 -3.45 -0.63
CA GLY A 204 -18.19 -3.35 -0.10
C GLY A 204 -17.13 -3.05 -1.16
N ILE A 205 -15.90 -2.94 -0.70
CA ILE A 205 -14.71 -2.68 -1.51
C ILE A 205 -13.75 -3.87 -1.50
N THR A 206 -12.85 -3.93 -2.48
CA THR A 206 -11.84 -5.00 -2.59
C THR A 206 -10.63 -4.77 -1.68
N ASP A 207 -10.54 -3.63 -0.96
CA ASP A 207 -9.42 -3.35 -0.07
C ASP A 207 -9.44 -4.25 1.19
N PRO A 208 -8.42 -5.06 1.43
CA PRO A 208 -8.35 -5.89 2.63
C PRO A 208 -8.02 -5.10 3.90
N VAL A 209 -7.62 -3.81 3.78
CA VAL A 209 -7.10 -2.99 4.89
C VAL A 209 -8.14 -2.04 5.44
N THR A 210 -8.78 -1.26 4.57
CA THR A 210 -9.74 -0.22 4.96
C THR A 210 -11.21 -0.65 4.82
N ARG A 211 -12.11 0.19 5.29
CA ARG A 211 -13.56 -0.02 5.20
C ARG A 211 -14.24 1.28 4.85
N VAL A 212 -15.38 1.16 4.18
CA VAL A 212 -16.27 2.28 3.94
C VAL A 212 -17.03 2.60 5.22
N ASP A 213 -16.89 3.83 5.71
CA ASP A 213 -17.69 4.35 6.82
C ASP A 213 -18.98 4.92 6.24
N PRO A 214 -20.16 4.39 6.63
CA PRO A 214 -21.44 4.86 6.10
C PRO A 214 -21.74 6.34 6.43
N ALA A 215 -21.12 6.89 7.46
CA ALA A 215 -21.31 8.28 7.87
C ALA A 215 -20.46 9.30 7.09
N ARG A 216 -19.58 8.84 6.19
CA ARG A 216 -18.63 9.70 5.46
C ARG A 216 -18.97 9.84 3.99
N GLU A 217 -18.52 10.94 3.41
CA GLU A 217 -18.45 11.16 1.98
C GLU A 217 -17.01 10.96 1.45
N TYR A 218 -16.88 10.37 0.27
CA TYR A 218 -15.61 10.00 -0.33
C TYR A 218 -15.45 10.54 -1.73
N ALA A 219 -14.29 11.10 -2.06
CA ALA A 219 -13.92 11.44 -3.42
C ALA A 219 -13.55 10.15 -4.18
N VAL A 220 -14.45 9.66 -5.03
CA VAL A 220 -14.29 8.36 -5.71
C VAL A 220 -13.50 8.42 -7.02
N ARG A 221 -13.09 9.63 -7.44
CA ARG A 221 -12.15 9.86 -8.55
C ARG A 221 -10.71 10.07 -8.08
N ALA A 222 -10.46 9.94 -6.78
CA ALA A 222 -9.12 10.09 -6.22
C ALA A 222 -8.24 8.90 -6.61
N CYS A 223 -7.16 9.13 -7.32
CA CYS A 223 -6.15 8.16 -7.72
C CYS A 223 -4.75 8.80 -7.75
#